data_856dd7006e6f4de29bfd5d78b757c8ea
#
_entry.id   856dd7006e6f4de29bfd5d78b757c8ea
#
_cell.length_a   1.000
_cell.length_b   1.000
_cell.length_c   1.000
_cell.angle_alpha   90.00
_cell.angle_beta   90.00
_cell.angle_gamma   90.00
#
_symmetry.space_group_name_H-M   'P 1'
#
loop_
_entity.id
_entity.type
_entity.pdbx_description
1 polymer ?
#
loop_
_entity_poly.entity_id
_entity_poly.type
_entity_poly.pdbx_seq_one_letter_code
_entity_poly.pdbx_strand_id
1 'polypeptide(L)'
;PKPSFGVNPQQLERLRELCEASGGGVLGLFSSKRGAEQAAEYVRQHTDLNILLQGESSLRALVEEFTEDINACLFGTMSLWQGVDVPGDSCRLVLMDRIPFPRPDDPLAQARTRAVAEKGGNGFMAVSAYHAAIRMSQGSGRLIRSVHDRGVVAILDSRLATQRYGGYLMRAMPNLWTTQDKNVVLGALERLYQ
;
A
#
# COMPACT_ATOMS: atom_id res chain seq x y z
N PRO A 1 -3.36 21.19 -12.26
CA PRO A 1 -4.39 20.15 -12.34
C PRO A 1 -4.88 19.82 -10.95
N LYS A 2 -6.21 19.83 -10.73
CA LYS A 2 -6.79 19.40 -9.46
C LYS A 2 -6.32 17.98 -9.16
N PRO A 3 -5.90 17.63 -7.92
CA PRO A 3 -5.57 16.27 -7.59
C PRO A 3 -6.80 15.41 -7.86
N SER A 4 -6.68 14.45 -8.78
CA SER A 4 -7.75 13.51 -9.06
C SER A 4 -7.92 12.64 -7.81
N PHE A 5 -9.05 12.78 -7.13
CA PHE A 5 -9.45 11.89 -6.04
C PHE A 5 -9.80 10.53 -6.65
N GLY A 6 -8.82 9.64 -6.78
CA GLY A 6 -9.04 8.32 -7.31
C GLY A 6 -7.78 7.71 -7.92
N VAL A 7 -7.89 6.48 -8.34
CA VAL A 7 -6.84 5.73 -9.04
C VAL A 7 -7.00 5.97 -10.54
N ASN A 8 -5.93 6.32 -11.25
CA ASN A 8 -6.00 6.53 -12.68
C ASN A 8 -6.08 5.19 -13.45
N PRO A 9 -6.54 5.17 -14.73
CA PRO A 9 -6.70 3.93 -15.49
C PRO A 9 -5.43 3.09 -15.62
N GLN A 10 -4.26 3.71 -15.77
CA GLN A 10 -2.98 2.98 -15.85
C GLN A 10 -2.61 2.33 -14.51
N GLN A 11 -2.90 2.99 -13.40
CA GLN A 11 -2.70 2.42 -12.07
C GLN A 11 -3.68 1.27 -11.81
N LEU A 12 -4.94 1.38 -12.24
CA LEU A 12 -5.93 0.30 -12.12
C LEU A 12 -5.49 -0.95 -12.88
N GLU A 13 -5.00 -0.78 -14.11
CA GLU A 13 -4.48 -1.90 -14.90
C GLU A 13 -3.24 -2.52 -14.27
N ARG A 14 -2.32 -1.69 -13.79
CA ARG A 14 -1.13 -2.18 -13.07
C ARG A 14 -1.51 -2.97 -11.81
N LEU A 15 -2.50 -2.48 -11.09
CA LEU A 15 -3.02 -3.11 -9.87
C LEU A 15 -3.63 -4.48 -10.21
N ARG A 16 -4.45 -4.56 -11.26
CA ARG A 16 -5.01 -5.82 -11.75
C ARG A 16 -3.92 -6.84 -12.09
N GLU A 17 -2.92 -6.44 -12.88
CA GLU A 17 -1.79 -7.31 -13.25
C GLU A 17 -1.05 -7.87 -12.03
N LEU A 18 -0.82 -7.04 -11.01
CA LEU A 18 -0.16 -7.43 -9.77
C LEU A 18 -1.01 -8.42 -8.96
N CYS A 19 -2.33 -8.18 -8.86
CA CYS A 19 -3.25 -9.07 -8.17
C CYS A 19 -3.33 -10.45 -8.85
N GLU A 20 -3.41 -10.48 -10.18
CA GLU A 20 -3.42 -11.74 -10.94
C GLU A 20 -2.10 -12.50 -10.80
N ALA A 21 -0.96 -11.85 -10.97
CA ALA A 21 0.35 -12.49 -10.81
C ALA A 21 0.58 -13.05 -9.40
N SER A 22 0.01 -12.40 -8.38
CA SER A 22 0.00 -12.88 -7.00
C SER A 22 -0.98 -14.03 -6.77
N GLY A 23 -1.97 -14.23 -7.63
CA GLY A 23 -3.06 -15.19 -7.43
C GLY A 23 -3.88 -14.93 -6.16
N GLY A 24 -3.99 -13.69 -5.72
CA GLY A 24 -4.55 -13.29 -4.43
C GLY A 24 -3.47 -13.12 -3.34
N GLY A 25 -3.87 -13.19 -2.08
CA GLY A 25 -3.00 -12.87 -0.94
C GLY A 25 -2.52 -11.42 -0.98
N VAL A 26 -3.39 -10.50 -1.43
CA VAL A 26 -3.06 -9.08 -1.63
C VAL A 26 -3.70 -8.22 -0.55
N LEU A 27 -2.89 -7.46 0.17
CA LEU A 27 -3.35 -6.39 1.03
C LEU A 27 -3.18 -5.06 0.30
N GLY A 28 -4.28 -4.50 -0.19
CA GLY A 28 -4.31 -3.24 -0.93
C GLY A 28 -4.64 -2.05 -0.03
N LEU A 29 -3.75 -1.09 0.04
CA LEU A 29 -3.79 0.04 0.95
C LEU A 29 -3.87 1.33 0.15
N PHE A 30 -5.05 1.95 0.19
CA PHE A 30 -5.40 3.10 -0.62
C PHE A 30 -5.40 4.40 0.18
N SER A 31 -5.03 5.47 -0.48
CA SER A 31 -5.02 6.82 0.09
C SER A 31 -6.43 7.39 0.33
N SER A 32 -7.45 6.80 -0.28
CA SER A 32 -8.84 7.19 -0.12
C SER A 32 -9.80 6.01 -0.23
N LYS A 33 -10.95 6.13 0.44
CA LYS A 33 -12.04 5.15 0.34
C LYS A 33 -12.50 4.97 -1.11
N ARG A 34 -12.69 6.07 -1.84
CA ARG A 34 -13.05 6.04 -3.26
C ARG A 34 -12.02 5.32 -4.12
N GLY A 35 -10.72 5.47 -3.83
CA GLY A 35 -9.66 4.75 -4.53
C GLY A 35 -9.74 3.25 -4.30
N ALA A 36 -10.01 2.83 -3.07
CA ALA A 36 -10.20 1.42 -2.72
C ALA A 36 -11.44 0.83 -3.42
N GLU A 37 -12.56 1.57 -3.43
CA GLU A 37 -13.81 1.18 -4.12
C GLU A 37 -13.60 1.02 -5.63
N GLN A 38 -12.95 2.00 -6.28
CA GLN A 38 -12.65 1.93 -7.71
C GLN A 38 -11.73 0.75 -8.06
N ALA A 39 -10.72 0.52 -7.25
CA ALA A 39 -9.81 -0.61 -7.44
C ALA A 39 -10.52 -1.96 -7.26
N ALA A 40 -11.34 -2.09 -6.21
CA ALA A 40 -12.11 -3.30 -5.96
C ALA A 40 -13.06 -3.61 -7.13
N GLU A 41 -13.82 -2.62 -7.59
CA GLU A 41 -14.72 -2.75 -8.72
C GLU A 41 -13.98 -3.16 -10.00
N TYR A 42 -12.86 -2.49 -10.31
CA TYR A 42 -12.08 -2.79 -11.50
C TYR A 42 -11.52 -4.22 -11.48
N VAL A 43 -10.95 -4.67 -10.36
CA VAL A 43 -10.36 -6.02 -10.28
C VAL A 43 -11.46 -7.08 -10.30
N ARG A 44 -12.61 -6.88 -9.65
CA ARG A 44 -13.77 -7.77 -9.72
C ARG A 44 -14.28 -7.98 -11.16
N GLN A 45 -14.28 -6.92 -11.97
CA GLN A 45 -14.75 -6.99 -13.35
C GLN A 45 -13.77 -7.69 -14.31
N HIS A 46 -12.49 -7.76 -13.95
CA HIS A 46 -11.43 -8.23 -14.86
C HIS A 46 -10.70 -9.48 -14.38
N THR A 47 -11.05 -10.02 -13.21
CA THR A 47 -10.43 -11.22 -12.63
C THR A 47 -11.45 -12.07 -11.90
N ASP A 48 -11.11 -13.32 -11.63
CA ASP A 48 -11.92 -14.24 -10.80
C ASP A 48 -11.47 -14.25 -9.32
N LEU A 49 -10.62 -13.28 -8.92
CA LEU A 49 -10.14 -13.18 -7.54
C LEU A 49 -11.25 -12.73 -6.58
N ASN A 50 -11.23 -13.25 -5.37
CA ASN A 50 -12.13 -12.81 -4.31
C ASN A 50 -11.67 -11.46 -3.74
N ILE A 51 -12.40 -10.39 -4.04
CA ILE A 51 -12.08 -9.03 -3.60
C ILE A 51 -12.92 -8.63 -2.40
N LEU A 52 -12.28 -8.51 -1.26
CA LEU A 52 -12.85 -8.05 -0.01
C LEU A 52 -12.59 -6.55 0.14
N LEU A 53 -13.64 -5.77 0.37
CA LEU A 53 -13.53 -4.32 0.50
C LEU A 53 -13.90 -3.85 1.90
N GLN A 54 -13.05 -3.03 2.51
CA GLN A 54 -13.31 -2.39 3.79
C GLN A 54 -14.64 -1.62 3.77
N GLY A 55 -15.55 -1.98 4.68
CA GLY A 55 -16.87 -1.38 4.80
C GLY A 55 -18.01 -2.25 4.25
N GLU A 56 -17.72 -3.31 3.52
CA GLU A 56 -18.74 -4.29 3.08
C GLU A 56 -19.12 -5.28 4.20
N SER A 57 -18.23 -5.47 5.17
CA SER A 57 -18.46 -6.29 6.35
C SER A 57 -17.67 -5.78 7.54
N SER A 58 -17.80 -6.43 8.71
CA SER A 58 -16.96 -6.11 9.86
C SER A 58 -15.49 -6.40 9.55
N LEU A 59 -14.58 -5.60 10.13
CA LEU A 59 -13.14 -5.79 9.91
C LEU A 59 -12.69 -7.21 10.28
N ARG A 60 -13.23 -7.76 11.36
CA ARG A 60 -12.94 -9.11 11.81
C ARG A 60 -13.32 -10.15 10.76
N ALA A 61 -14.53 -10.08 10.22
CA ALA A 61 -15.01 -11.02 9.19
C ALA A 61 -14.17 -10.94 7.92
N LEU A 62 -13.81 -9.72 7.48
CA LEU A 62 -12.95 -9.53 6.31
C LEU A 62 -11.55 -10.12 6.51
N VAL A 63 -10.98 -9.99 7.70
CA VAL A 63 -9.66 -10.56 8.04
C VAL A 63 -9.72 -12.08 8.13
N GLU A 64 -10.76 -12.64 8.75
CA GLU A 64 -10.98 -14.08 8.81
C GLU A 64 -11.09 -14.67 7.39
N GLU A 65 -11.93 -14.09 6.53
CA GLU A 65 -12.09 -14.52 5.14
C GLU A 65 -10.79 -14.38 4.32
N PHE A 66 -10.08 -13.27 4.47
CA PHE A 66 -8.78 -13.07 3.82
C PHE A 66 -7.72 -14.10 4.24
N THR A 67 -7.79 -14.56 5.50
CA THR A 67 -6.85 -15.54 6.04
C THR A 67 -7.15 -16.96 5.55
N GLU A 68 -8.43 -17.28 5.37
CA GLU A 68 -8.91 -18.60 4.96
C GLU A 68 -8.84 -18.81 3.45
N ASP A 69 -9.03 -17.75 2.66
CA ASP A 69 -9.03 -17.81 1.20
C ASP A 69 -7.71 -17.27 0.63
N ILE A 70 -6.87 -18.19 0.13
CA ILE A 70 -5.58 -17.86 -0.49
C ILE A 70 -5.69 -16.98 -1.75
N ASN A 71 -6.87 -16.95 -2.38
CA ASN A 71 -7.14 -16.12 -3.56
C ASN A 71 -7.78 -14.77 -3.21
N ALA A 72 -8.02 -14.50 -1.94
CA ALA A 72 -8.61 -13.24 -1.52
C ALA A 72 -7.63 -12.08 -1.64
N CYS A 73 -8.19 -10.92 -1.98
CA CYS A 73 -7.53 -9.61 -1.92
C CYS A 73 -8.32 -8.72 -0.97
N LEU A 74 -7.69 -8.16 0.04
CA LEU A 74 -8.34 -7.25 0.99
C LEU A 74 -7.93 -5.81 0.69
N PHE A 75 -8.91 -4.99 0.28
CA PHE A 75 -8.71 -3.58 -0.09
C PHE A 75 -9.33 -2.65 0.94
N GLY A 76 -8.59 -1.63 1.31
CA GLY A 76 -9.07 -0.60 2.24
C GLY A 76 -8.15 0.59 2.33
N THR A 77 -8.46 1.49 3.25
CA THR A 77 -7.65 2.68 3.52
C THR A 77 -6.57 2.39 4.57
N MET A 78 -5.75 3.39 4.83
CA MET A 78 -4.68 3.31 5.82
C MET A 78 -5.17 2.95 7.24
N SER A 79 -6.45 3.20 7.56
CA SER A 79 -7.05 2.80 8.83
C SER A 79 -7.17 1.27 8.98
N LEU A 80 -7.21 0.54 7.87
CA LEU A 80 -7.19 -0.92 7.85
C LEU A 80 -5.92 -1.48 8.52
N TRP A 81 -4.78 -0.79 8.40
CA TRP A 81 -3.50 -1.24 8.93
C TRP A 81 -3.43 -1.31 10.45
N GLN A 82 -4.18 -0.46 11.13
CA GLN A 82 -4.16 -0.39 12.58
C GLN A 82 -4.94 -1.53 13.25
N GLY A 83 -5.83 -2.18 12.50
CA GLY A 83 -6.70 -3.24 13.02
C GLY A 83 -6.47 -4.64 12.42
N VAL A 84 -5.62 -4.77 11.41
CA VAL A 84 -5.40 -6.03 10.70
C VAL A 84 -4.12 -6.69 11.17
N ASP A 85 -4.26 -7.83 11.79
CA ASP A 85 -3.18 -8.78 12.06
C ASP A 85 -3.38 -10.01 11.17
N VAL A 86 -2.72 -10.03 10.01
CA VAL A 86 -2.81 -11.11 9.03
C VAL A 86 -1.60 -12.03 9.19
N PRO A 87 -1.78 -13.34 9.31
CA PRO A 87 -0.67 -14.29 9.29
C PRO A 87 0.19 -14.15 8.02
N GLY A 88 1.50 -14.26 8.16
CA GLY A 88 2.48 -14.03 7.08
C GLY A 88 2.19 -14.84 5.81
N ASP A 89 1.75 -16.08 5.96
CA ASP A 89 1.48 -17.00 4.84
C ASP A 89 0.26 -16.59 3.99
N SER A 90 -0.65 -15.80 4.53
CA SER A 90 -1.86 -15.34 3.83
C SER A 90 -1.62 -14.09 2.98
N CYS A 91 -0.50 -13.38 3.17
CA CYS A 91 -0.20 -12.15 2.46
C CYS A 91 1.09 -12.31 1.63
N ARG A 92 0.97 -12.27 0.31
CA ARG A 92 2.10 -12.34 -0.64
C ARG A 92 2.46 -10.98 -1.23
N LEU A 93 1.50 -10.07 -1.28
CA LEU A 93 1.66 -8.74 -1.83
C LEU A 93 1.02 -7.68 -0.92
N VAL A 94 1.79 -6.70 -0.51
CA VAL A 94 1.28 -5.43 0.01
C VAL A 94 1.35 -4.39 -1.09
N LEU A 95 0.22 -3.80 -1.44
CA LEU A 95 0.10 -2.82 -2.50
C LEU A 95 -0.34 -1.48 -1.93
N MET A 96 0.39 -0.42 -2.28
CA MET A 96 0.06 0.97 -1.94
C MET A 96 -0.20 1.77 -3.20
N ASP A 97 -1.35 2.41 -3.31
CA ASP A 97 -1.69 3.26 -4.47
C ASP A 97 -0.80 4.49 -4.56
N ARG A 98 -0.38 5.04 -3.41
CA ARG A 98 0.46 6.24 -3.26
C ARG A 98 1.32 6.19 -2.02
N ILE A 99 2.34 7.05 -1.99
CA ILE A 99 3.07 7.34 -0.75
C ILE A 99 2.08 7.89 0.29
N PRO A 100 2.01 7.30 1.50
CA PRO A 100 0.98 7.61 2.50
C PRO A 100 1.27 8.90 3.29
N PHE A 101 1.42 10.02 2.60
CA PHE A 101 1.55 11.33 3.25
C PHE A 101 0.31 11.68 4.08
N PRO A 102 0.45 12.49 5.14
CA PRO A 102 -0.69 13.13 5.79
C PRO A 102 -1.53 13.91 4.77
N ARG A 103 -2.81 14.03 5.04
CA ARG A 103 -3.69 14.83 4.18
C ARG A 103 -3.24 16.30 4.21
N PRO A 104 -3.26 16.99 3.06
CA PRO A 104 -2.87 18.40 3.00
C PRO A 104 -3.71 19.33 3.87
N ASP A 105 -4.96 18.92 4.16
CA ASP A 105 -5.92 19.64 5.00
C ASP A 105 -5.90 19.22 6.48
N ASP A 106 -4.97 18.37 6.89
CA ASP A 106 -4.79 17.96 8.30
C ASP A 106 -4.25 19.15 9.13
N PRO A 107 -5.05 19.71 10.04
CA PRO A 107 -4.66 20.90 10.81
C PRO A 107 -3.44 20.68 11.70
N LEU A 108 -3.30 19.46 12.26
CA LEU A 108 -2.19 19.12 13.13
C LEU A 108 -0.88 19.00 12.33
N ALA A 109 -0.93 18.35 11.17
CA ALA A 109 0.23 18.26 10.29
C ALA A 109 0.67 19.64 9.79
N GLN A 110 -0.28 20.50 9.42
CA GLN A 110 -0.01 21.88 9.02
C GLN A 110 0.62 22.71 10.15
N ALA A 111 0.09 22.63 11.37
CA ALA A 111 0.62 23.33 12.53
C ALA A 111 2.05 22.89 12.86
N ARG A 112 2.32 21.59 12.86
CA ARG A 112 3.65 21.04 13.09
C ARG A 112 4.64 21.46 12.01
N THR A 113 4.24 21.44 10.74
CA THR A 113 5.05 21.87 9.60
C THR A 113 5.47 23.34 9.75
N ARG A 114 4.52 24.20 10.11
CA ARG A 114 4.81 25.64 10.38
C ARG A 114 5.77 25.83 11.56
N ALA A 115 5.53 25.16 12.68
CA ALA A 115 6.38 25.26 13.87
C ALA A 115 7.82 24.82 13.61
N VAL A 116 8.03 23.81 12.75
CA VAL A 116 9.37 23.38 12.33
C VAL A 116 10.03 24.45 11.43
N ALA A 117 9.28 25.01 10.48
CA ALA A 117 9.77 26.03 9.56
C ALA A 117 10.16 27.32 10.28
N GLU A 118 9.37 27.77 11.29
CA GLU A 118 9.67 28.92 12.13
C GLU A 118 10.99 28.79 12.89
N LYS A 119 11.41 27.55 13.17
CA LYS A 119 12.72 27.23 13.80
C LYS A 119 13.83 27.00 12.77
N GLY A 120 13.60 27.31 11.48
CA GLY A 120 14.58 27.15 10.41
C GLY A 120 14.74 25.70 9.91
N GLY A 121 13.85 24.78 10.30
CA GLY A 121 13.88 23.40 9.86
C GLY A 121 13.07 23.13 8.58
N ASN A 122 13.26 21.95 8.00
CA ASN A 122 12.48 21.48 6.86
C ASN A 122 11.19 20.82 7.36
N GLY A 123 10.08 21.58 7.38
CA GLY A 123 8.78 21.13 7.86
C GLY A 123 8.22 19.93 7.07
N PHE A 124 8.42 19.88 5.76
CA PHE A 124 8.01 18.74 4.95
C PHE A 124 8.72 17.43 5.37
N MET A 125 10.04 17.47 5.52
CA MET A 125 10.80 16.28 5.92
C MET A 125 10.48 15.85 7.36
N ALA A 126 10.38 16.81 8.28
CA ALA A 126 10.15 16.53 9.68
C ALA A 126 8.74 16.04 10.00
N VAL A 127 7.75 16.37 9.18
CA VAL A 127 6.35 16.02 9.41
C VAL A 127 5.84 15.06 8.33
N SER A 128 5.73 15.50 7.09
CA SER A 128 5.08 14.72 6.04
C SER A 128 5.89 13.48 5.64
N ALA A 129 7.18 13.64 5.36
CA ALA A 129 8.04 12.52 4.99
C ALA A 129 8.24 11.54 6.15
N TYR A 130 8.39 12.04 7.38
CA TYR A 130 8.51 11.20 8.58
C TYR A 130 7.26 10.35 8.80
N HIS A 131 6.05 10.93 8.73
CA HIS A 131 4.80 10.19 8.84
C HIS A 131 4.62 9.16 7.72
N ALA A 132 4.95 9.52 6.48
CA ALA A 132 4.91 8.60 5.37
C ALA A 132 5.86 7.41 5.57
N ALA A 133 7.09 7.67 6.04
CA ALA A 133 8.08 6.65 6.36
C ALA A 133 7.58 5.64 7.40
N ILE A 134 6.99 6.12 8.49
CA ILE A 134 6.39 5.26 9.53
C ILE A 134 5.28 4.38 8.93
N ARG A 135 4.38 4.97 8.16
CA ARG A 135 3.26 4.23 7.55
C ARG A 135 3.75 3.19 6.54
N MET A 136 4.73 3.53 5.71
CA MET A 136 5.34 2.58 4.77
C MET A 136 6.03 1.43 5.51
N SER A 137 6.75 1.72 6.58
CA SER A 137 7.37 0.70 7.44
C SER A 137 6.34 -0.22 8.07
N GLN A 138 5.27 0.34 8.63
CA GLN A 138 4.18 -0.44 9.21
C GLN A 138 3.49 -1.33 8.19
N GLY A 139 3.24 -0.83 6.98
CA GLY A 139 2.60 -1.60 5.92
C GLY A 139 3.47 -2.72 5.39
N SER A 140 4.73 -2.44 5.09
CA SER A 140 5.68 -3.47 4.66
C SER A 140 5.94 -4.51 5.76
N GLY A 141 5.91 -4.10 7.03
CA GLY A 141 6.02 -5.01 8.18
C GLY A 141 4.83 -5.95 8.35
N ARG A 142 3.71 -5.74 7.66
CA ARG A 142 2.61 -6.73 7.60
C ARG A 142 2.95 -7.94 6.74
N LEU A 143 3.80 -7.74 5.75
CA LEU A 143 4.29 -8.78 4.85
C LEU A 143 5.48 -9.54 5.44
N ILE A 144 6.48 -8.81 5.94
CA ILE A 144 7.76 -9.36 6.38
C ILE A 144 7.86 -9.22 7.90
N ARG A 145 7.66 -10.31 8.62
CA ARG A 145 7.72 -10.40 10.09
C ARG A 145 8.92 -11.20 10.58
N SER A 146 9.37 -12.13 9.76
CA SER A 146 10.52 -13.01 10.04
C SER A 146 11.50 -13.03 8.87
N VAL A 147 12.69 -13.57 9.10
CA VAL A 147 13.72 -13.75 8.06
C VAL A 147 13.35 -14.81 7.03
N HIS A 148 12.32 -15.58 7.28
CA HIS A 148 11.84 -16.62 6.35
C HIS A 148 10.65 -16.14 5.51
N ASP A 149 10.03 -15.02 5.87
CA ASP A 149 8.87 -14.50 5.14
C ASP A 149 9.31 -14.01 3.76
N ARG A 150 8.45 -14.25 2.78
CA ARG A 150 8.66 -13.82 1.39
C ARG A 150 7.43 -13.10 0.88
N GLY A 151 7.66 -12.06 0.11
CA GLY A 151 6.57 -11.31 -0.50
C GLY A 151 7.06 -10.09 -1.24
N VAL A 152 6.12 -9.37 -1.83
CA VAL A 152 6.37 -8.16 -2.59
C VAL A 152 5.66 -6.98 -1.95
N VAL A 153 6.35 -5.85 -1.82
CA VAL A 153 5.75 -4.55 -1.52
C VAL A 153 5.77 -3.71 -2.79
N ALA A 154 4.59 -3.43 -3.34
CA ALA A 154 4.45 -2.62 -4.55
C ALA A 154 3.87 -1.24 -4.20
N ILE A 155 4.56 -0.18 -4.60
CA ILE A 155 4.13 1.21 -4.38
C ILE A 155 3.93 1.87 -5.75
N LEU A 156 2.69 2.18 -6.09
CA LEU A 156 2.29 2.73 -7.40
C LEU A 156 2.40 4.26 -7.43
N ASP A 157 3.52 4.79 -6.95
CA ASP A 157 3.80 6.22 -6.89
C ASP A 157 5.20 6.51 -7.41
N SER A 158 5.29 7.07 -8.61
CA SER A 158 6.56 7.39 -9.26
C SER A 158 7.44 8.36 -8.45
N ARG A 159 6.84 9.14 -7.56
CA ARG A 159 7.58 10.07 -6.70
C ARG A 159 8.56 9.37 -5.78
N LEU A 160 8.33 8.10 -5.45
CA LEU A 160 9.26 7.30 -4.66
C LEU A 160 10.62 7.14 -5.36
N ALA A 161 10.60 7.03 -6.71
CA ALA A 161 11.81 6.89 -7.51
C ALA A 161 12.38 8.24 -7.99
N THR A 162 11.52 9.26 -8.17
CA THR A 162 11.91 10.52 -8.83
C THR A 162 12.21 11.66 -7.87
N GLN A 163 11.71 11.61 -6.63
CA GLN A 163 11.88 12.70 -5.67
C GLN A 163 13.05 12.46 -4.72
N ARG A 164 13.69 13.55 -4.29
CA ARG A 164 14.85 13.50 -3.38
C ARG A 164 14.56 12.79 -2.05
N TYR A 165 13.34 12.85 -1.56
CA TYR A 165 12.93 12.18 -0.33
C TYR A 165 12.68 10.67 -0.51
N GLY A 166 12.63 10.17 -1.73
CA GLY A 166 12.36 8.74 -2.02
C GLY A 166 13.34 7.80 -1.32
N GLY A 167 14.63 8.11 -1.39
CA GLY A 167 15.67 7.33 -0.70
C GLY A 167 15.52 7.33 0.84
N TYR A 168 15.02 8.41 1.43
CA TYR A 168 14.68 8.45 2.86
C TYR A 168 13.53 7.51 3.18
N LEU A 169 12.45 7.53 2.38
CA LEU A 169 11.30 6.66 2.57
C LEU A 169 11.65 5.18 2.38
N MET A 170 12.46 4.87 1.39
CA MET A 170 12.90 3.49 1.13
C MET A 170 13.71 2.91 2.28
N ARG A 171 14.58 3.70 2.91
CA ARG A 171 15.37 3.26 4.08
C ARG A 171 14.54 3.00 5.34
N ALA A 172 13.33 3.51 5.41
CA ALA A 172 12.42 3.26 6.53
C ALA A 172 11.72 1.88 6.45
N MET A 173 11.68 1.29 5.27
CA MET A 173 11.13 -0.06 5.06
C MET A 173 12.16 -1.14 5.44
N PRO A 174 11.73 -2.39 5.66
CA PRO A 174 12.64 -3.52 5.79
C PRO A 174 13.66 -3.57 4.65
N ASN A 175 14.83 -4.18 4.88
CA ASN A 175 15.85 -4.32 3.86
C ASN A 175 15.41 -5.30 2.77
N LEU A 176 14.66 -4.79 1.80
CA LEU A 176 14.14 -5.54 0.66
C LEU A 176 14.97 -5.23 -0.58
N TRP A 177 15.16 -6.24 -1.43
CA TRP A 177 15.66 -6.00 -2.78
C TRP A 177 14.66 -5.17 -3.58
N THR A 178 15.12 -4.17 -4.31
CA THR A 178 14.26 -3.20 -4.98
C THR A 178 14.43 -3.22 -6.49
N THR A 179 13.33 -3.07 -7.22
CA THR A 179 13.32 -2.97 -8.68
C THR A 179 12.18 -2.05 -9.15
N GLN A 180 12.34 -1.48 -10.32
CA GLN A 180 11.29 -0.75 -11.05
C GLN A 180 10.83 -1.51 -12.30
N ASP A 181 11.43 -2.67 -12.56
CA ASP A 181 11.06 -3.52 -13.71
C ASP A 181 9.79 -4.32 -13.38
N LYS A 182 8.72 -4.00 -14.11
CA LYS A 182 7.42 -4.67 -13.99
C LYS A 182 7.53 -6.19 -14.16
N ASN A 183 8.25 -6.66 -15.17
CA ASN A 183 8.29 -8.09 -15.50
C ASN A 183 9.00 -8.87 -14.40
N VAL A 184 10.00 -8.28 -13.78
CA VAL A 184 10.71 -8.86 -12.64
C VAL A 184 9.76 -8.99 -11.43
N VAL A 185 8.93 -7.97 -11.17
CA VAL A 185 7.95 -8.00 -10.09
C VAL A 185 6.88 -9.05 -10.33
N LEU A 186 6.29 -9.08 -11.53
CA LEU A 186 5.27 -10.07 -11.89
C LEU A 186 5.81 -11.50 -11.78
N GLY A 187 6.98 -11.77 -12.33
CA GLY A 187 7.63 -13.07 -12.23
C GLY A 187 8.02 -13.47 -10.78
N ALA A 188 8.29 -12.51 -9.90
CA ALA A 188 8.51 -12.79 -8.48
C ALA A 188 7.21 -13.22 -7.80
N LEU A 189 6.08 -12.53 -8.08
CA LEU A 189 4.77 -12.86 -7.53
C LEU A 189 4.28 -14.23 -8.01
N GLU A 190 4.43 -14.55 -9.29
CA GLU A 190 4.06 -15.85 -9.84
C GLU A 190 4.82 -17.01 -9.16
N ARG A 191 6.09 -16.82 -8.84
CA ARG A 191 6.88 -17.83 -8.09
C ARG A 191 6.48 -17.96 -6.62
N LEU A 192 5.89 -16.92 -6.02
CA LEU A 192 5.37 -17.01 -4.66
C LEU A 192 4.01 -17.71 -4.58
N TYR A 193 3.26 -17.69 -5.69
CA TYR A 193 1.95 -18.34 -5.79
C TYR A 193 2.06 -19.86 -6.05
N GLN A 194 3.16 -20.33 -6.69
CA GLN A 194 3.42 -21.74 -6.95
C GLN A 194 3.84 -22.49 -5.68
#